data_7275e605bff985a0d8dd13866c319814
#
_entry.id   7275e605bff985a0d8dd13866c319814
#
_cell.length_a   1.000
_cell.length_b   1.000
_cell.length_c   1.000
_cell.angle_alpha   90.00
_cell.angle_beta   90.00
_cell.angle_gamma   90.00
#
_symmetry.space_group_name_H-M   'P 1'
#
loop_
_entity.id
_entity.type
_entity.pdbx_description
1 polymer ?
#
loop_
_entity_poly.entity_id
_entity_poly.type
_entity_poly.pdbx_seq_one_letter_code
_entity_poly.pdbx_strand_id
1 'polypeptide(L)'
;IGAACLDVYEEESDVFFDKFIESDFEENYVPKGFEEICKQFLIRKNRLGKLEDSFEKIGKYYYDDSVNHKNGEFDVVTQNDNSYIFYEAKFKNEKLDKNLIWKEIEQVNNTGLLCNKYGFFSKVGYKEIAEDHKKNLILYTLDDLFADDMEQV
;
A
#
# COMPACT_ATOMS: atom_id res chain seq x y z
N ILE A 1 -7.15 2.78 19.82
CA ILE A 1 -7.14 3.12 18.42
C ILE A 1 -5.83 2.72 17.79
N GLY A 2 -5.81 1.78 16.98
CA GLY A 2 -4.63 1.35 16.30
C GLY A 2 -5.03 0.60 15.06
N ALA A 3 -4.11 -0.08 14.45
CA ALA A 3 -4.43 -0.97 13.37
C ALA A 3 -5.47 -1.94 13.88
N ALA A 4 -6.60 -1.95 13.24
CA ALA A 4 -7.73 -2.66 13.77
C ALA A 4 -7.55 -4.16 13.73
N CYS A 5 -6.87 -4.65 12.73
CA CYS A 5 -6.87 -6.07 12.55
C CYS A 5 -5.55 -6.55 11.99
N LEU A 6 -5.14 -7.66 12.51
CA LEU A 6 -3.97 -8.34 12.01
C LEU A 6 -4.44 -9.63 11.40
N ASP A 7 -4.39 -9.67 10.11
CA ASP A 7 -4.79 -10.86 9.42
C ASP A 7 -3.59 -11.78 9.29
N VAL A 8 -3.84 -13.02 9.56
CA VAL A 8 -2.86 -14.05 9.30
C VAL A 8 -3.25 -14.67 7.97
N TYR A 9 -2.40 -14.51 6.99
CA TYR A 9 -2.71 -14.98 5.65
C TYR A 9 -1.97 -16.26 5.36
N GLU A 10 -2.73 -17.23 4.88
CA GLU A 10 -2.14 -18.43 4.33
C GLU A 10 -1.48 -18.11 3.00
N GLU A 11 -0.52 -18.89 2.63
CA GLU A 11 0.21 -18.66 1.40
C GLU A 11 -0.52 -19.26 0.21
N GLU A 12 -1.65 -18.68 -0.10
CA GLU A 12 -2.33 -19.02 -1.34
C GLU A 12 -2.21 -17.87 -2.33
N SER A 13 -1.34 -16.93 -2.01
CA SER A 13 -1.17 -15.73 -2.77
C SER A 13 -0.80 -15.96 -4.22
N ASP A 14 -0.07 -17.04 -4.52
CA ASP A 14 0.34 -17.29 -5.88
C ASP A 14 -0.85 -17.56 -6.80
N VAL A 15 -1.76 -18.43 -6.36
CA VAL A 15 -2.95 -18.74 -7.14
C VAL A 15 -3.85 -17.52 -7.26
N PHE A 16 -4.04 -16.83 -6.15
CA PHE A 16 -4.86 -15.63 -6.12
C PHE A 16 -4.28 -14.56 -7.02
N PHE A 17 -2.97 -14.38 -6.93
CA PHE A 17 -2.25 -13.38 -7.71
C PHE A 17 -2.33 -13.68 -9.20
N ASP A 18 -2.15 -14.94 -9.60
CA ASP A 18 -2.25 -15.35 -11.00
C ASP A 18 -3.63 -15.04 -11.56
N LYS A 19 -4.67 -15.33 -10.81
CA LYS A 19 -6.03 -15.04 -11.23
C LYS A 19 -6.25 -13.55 -11.40
N PHE A 20 -5.66 -12.76 -10.52
CA PHE A 20 -5.77 -11.32 -10.61
C PHE A 20 -5.07 -10.78 -11.84
N ILE A 21 -3.87 -11.28 -12.11
CA ILE A 21 -3.07 -10.84 -13.26
C ILE A 21 -3.73 -11.20 -14.58
N GLU A 22 -4.40 -12.34 -14.62
CA GLU A 22 -5.09 -12.78 -15.82
C GLU A 22 -6.35 -11.99 -16.14
N SER A 23 -6.88 -11.24 -15.18
CA SER A 23 -8.09 -10.47 -15.42
C SER A 23 -7.82 -9.32 -16.38
N ASP A 24 -8.80 -9.02 -17.19
CA ASP A 24 -8.77 -7.83 -18.03
C ASP A 24 -9.22 -6.64 -17.19
N PHE A 25 -8.34 -5.68 -17.03
CA PHE A 25 -8.67 -4.48 -16.29
C PHE A 25 -9.08 -3.38 -17.23
N GLU A 26 -10.28 -2.92 -17.09
CA GLU A 26 -10.78 -1.82 -17.88
C GLU A 26 -10.29 -0.50 -17.32
N GLU A 27 -10.31 0.51 -18.18
CA GLU A 27 -9.93 1.85 -17.78
C GLU A 27 -10.81 2.32 -16.63
N ASN A 28 -10.17 2.92 -15.64
CA ASN A 28 -10.83 3.44 -14.44
C ASN A 28 -11.51 2.39 -13.58
N TYR A 29 -11.31 1.13 -13.89
CA TYR A 29 -11.85 0.07 -13.07
C TYR A 29 -10.88 -0.25 -11.93
N VAL A 30 -11.39 -0.25 -10.71
CA VAL A 30 -10.59 -0.68 -9.56
C VAL A 30 -11.03 -2.09 -9.21
N PRO A 31 -10.20 -3.09 -9.46
CA PRO A 31 -10.58 -4.46 -9.17
C PRO A 31 -10.87 -4.60 -7.70
N LYS A 32 -11.97 -5.27 -7.41
CA LYS A 32 -12.31 -5.58 -6.05
C LYS A 32 -11.23 -6.49 -5.49
N GLY A 33 -10.63 -6.07 -4.41
CA GLY A 33 -9.56 -6.85 -3.81
C GLY A 33 -8.17 -6.44 -4.24
N PHE A 34 -8.02 -5.36 -5.00
CA PHE A 34 -6.69 -4.88 -5.37
C PHE A 34 -5.84 -4.57 -4.14
N GLU A 35 -6.46 -4.00 -3.12
CA GLU A 35 -5.77 -3.73 -1.87
C GLU A 35 -5.28 -5.03 -1.23
N GLU A 36 -6.04 -6.09 -1.37
CA GLU A 36 -5.65 -7.39 -0.85
C GLU A 36 -4.41 -7.93 -1.58
N ILE A 37 -4.35 -7.73 -2.88
CA ILE A 37 -3.19 -8.12 -3.68
C ILE A 37 -1.95 -7.38 -3.19
N CYS A 38 -2.08 -6.09 -2.97
CA CYS A 38 -0.96 -5.28 -2.47
C CYS A 38 -0.51 -5.77 -1.09
N LYS A 39 -1.47 -6.09 -0.25
CA LYS A 39 -1.19 -6.61 1.08
C LYS A 39 -0.44 -7.93 1.02
N GLN A 40 -0.88 -8.84 0.17
CA GLN A 40 -0.22 -10.13 0.00
C GLN A 40 1.20 -9.98 -0.54
N PHE A 41 1.39 -9.04 -1.46
CA PHE A 41 2.71 -8.72 -1.96
C PHE A 41 3.66 -8.31 -0.82
N LEU A 42 3.21 -7.42 0.05
CA LEU A 42 4.01 -6.97 1.18
C LEU A 42 4.31 -8.11 2.15
N ILE A 43 3.31 -8.94 2.43
CA ILE A 43 3.47 -10.08 3.34
C ILE A 43 4.53 -11.03 2.80
N ARG A 44 4.46 -11.32 1.51
CA ARG A 44 5.41 -12.22 0.87
C ARG A 44 6.82 -11.67 0.92
N LYS A 45 6.99 -10.40 0.54
CA LYS A 45 8.30 -9.77 0.55
C LYS A 45 8.87 -9.71 1.96
N ASN A 46 8.03 -9.42 2.94
CA ASN A 46 8.47 -9.36 4.33
C ASN A 46 8.95 -10.72 4.81
N ARG A 47 8.21 -11.77 4.46
CA ARG A 47 8.56 -13.14 4.85
C ARG A 47 9.88 -13.57 4.22
N LEU A 48 10.13 -13.17 2.99
CA LEU A 48 11.35 -13.54 2.27
C LEU A 48 12.54 -12.67 2.64
N GLY A 49 12.35 -11.71 3.53
CA GLY A 49 13.43 -10.81 3.92
C GLY A 49 13.83 -9.84 2.82
N LYS A 50 12.94 -9.59 1.86
CA LYS A 50 13.22 -8.72 0.73
C LYS A 50 12.68 -7.30 0.90
N LEU A 51 12.08 -7.03 2.03
CA LEU A 51 11.48 -5.72 2.30
C LEU A 51 12.41 -4.92 3.20
N GLU A 52 12.87 -3.77 2.72
CA GLU A 52 13.73 -2.90 3.49
C GLU A 52 13.04 -2.46 4.78
N ASP A 53 11.77 -2.10 4.67
CA ASP A 53 10.99 -1.69 5.82
C ASP A 53 10.13 -2.85 6.30
N SER A 54 10.77 -3.80 6.95
CA SER A 54 10.08 -4.97 7.49
C SER A 54 9.06 -4.56 8.55
N PHE A 55 8.13 -5.44 8.80
CA PHE A 55 7.07 -5.14 9.77
C PHE A 55 6.74 -6.36 10.60
N GLU A 56 6.16 -6.09 11.75
CA GLU A 56 5.67 -7.13 12.64
C GLU A 56 4.18 -7.38 12.42
N LYS A 57 3.45 -6.34 12.04
CA LYS A 57 2.00 -6.39 11.91
C LYS A 57 1.56 -5.69 10.64
N ILE A 58 0.48 -6.19 10.04
CA ILE A 58 -0.13 -5.56 8.88
C ILE A 58 -1.65 -5.69 9.02
N GLY A 59 -2.36 -4.64 8.65
CA GLY A 59 -3.82 -4.65 8.75
C GLY A 59 -4.41 -3.34 8.28
N LYS A 60 -5.64 -3.10 8.71
CA LYS A 60 -6.37 -1.87 8.41
C LYS A 60 -6.29 -0.93 9.60
N TYR A 61 -6.44 0.35 9.32
CA TYR A 61 -6.50 1.36 10.36
C TYR A 61 -7.69 2.27 10.11
N TYR A 62 -8.48 2.49 11.16
CA TYR A 62 -9.62 3.39 11.12
C TYR A 62 -9.34 4.59 11.99
N TYR A 63 -9.55 5.75 11.43
CA TYR A 63 -9.36 7.01 12.14
C TYR A 63 -10.67 7.77 12.15
N ASP A 64 -11.13 8.13 13.32
CA ASP A 64 -12.35 8.90 13.45
C ASP A 64 -12.17 9.92 14.56
N ASP A 65 -12.14 11.19 14.17
CA ASP A 65 -12.07 12.31 15.10
C ASP A 65 -13.36 13.10 14.96
N SER A 66 -14.32 12.77 15.78
CA SER A 66 -15.64 13.41 15.72
C SER A 66 -15.60 14.88 16.12
N VAL A 67 -14.62 15.27 16.92
CA VAL A 67 -14.48 16.67 17.37
C VAL A 67 -14.09 17.56 16.22
N ASN A 68 -13.13 17.12 15.40
CA ASN A 68 -12.65 17.88 14.26
C ASN A 68 -13.32 17.48 12.94
N HIS A 69 -14.29 16.57 13.00
CA HIS A 69 -15.00 16.05 11.83
C HIS A 69 -14.07 15.47 10.78
N LYS A 70 -13.06 14.73 11.22
CA LYS A 70 -12.11 14.06 10.34
C LYS A 70 -12.20 12.56 10.54
N ASN A 71 -12.20 11.85 9.44
CA ASN A 71 -12.15 10.40 9.51
C ASN A 71 -11.40 9.85 8.30
N GLY A 72 -11.05 8.60 8.39
CA GLY A 72 -10.38 7.92 7.29
C GLY A 72 -10.29 6.43 7.53
N GLU A 73 -10.27 5.71 6.45
CA GLU A 73 -10.06 4.28 6.47
C GLU A 73 -8.83 4.00 5.60
N PHE A 74 -7.86 3.31 6.18
CA PHE A 74 -6.63 2.99 5.49
C PHE A 74 -6.53 1.48 5.40
N ASP A 75 -6.50 0.96 4.18
CA ASP A 75 -6.65 -0.48 3.96
C ASP A 75 -5.39 -1.28 4.19
N VAL A 76 -4.23 -0.67 3.99
CA VAL A 76 -2.96 -1.38 4.13
C VAL A 76 -2.01 -0.55 4.97
N VAL A 77 -1.81 -0.98 6.20
CA VAL A 77 -0.96 -0.30 7.16
C VAL A 77 -0.05 -1.32 7.81
N THR A 78 1.25 -1.04 7.83
CA THR A 78 2.21 -1.89 8.52
C THR A 78 2.70 -1.22 9.78
N GLN A 79 3.11 -2.02 10.74
CA GLN A 79 3.62 -1.53 12.01
C GLN A 79 4.88 -2.29 12.40
N ASN A 80 5.91 -1.54 12.78
CA ASN A 80 7.11 -2.10 13.37
C ASN A 80 7.44 -1.24 14.59
N ASP A 81 7.40 -1.82 15.77
CA ASP A 81 7.48 -1.11 17.03
C ASP A 81 6.42 -0.02 17.09
N ASN A 82 6.82 1.24 17.23
CA ASN A 82 5.90 2.36 17.28
C ASN A 82 5.81 3.13 15.95
N SER A 83 6.35 2.58 14.90
CA SER A 83 6.39 3.22 13.60
C SER A 83 5.42 2.56 12.64
N TYR A 84 4.74 3.38 11.85
CA TYR A 84 3.72 2.93 10.91
C TYR A 84 4.08 3.35 9.50
N ILE A 85 3.68 2.54 8.54
CA ILE A 85 3.73 2.91 7.13
C ILE A 85 2.34 2.67 6.56
N PHE A 86 1.77 3.71 5.98
CA PHE A 86 0.49 3.64 5.32
C PHE A 86 0.73 3.49 3.82
N TYR A 87 0.13 2.47 3.23
CA TYR A 87 0.24 2.21 1.81
C TYR A 87 -1.10 2.50 1.15
N GLU A 88 -1.08 3.28 0.10
CA GLU A 88 -2.29 3.63 -0.65
C GLU A 88 -2.21 3.03 -2.04
N ALA A 89 -3.25 2.33 -2.46
CA ALA A 89 -3.30 1.72 -3.76
C ALA A 89 -4.19 2.53 -4.69
N LYS A 90 -3.67 2.91 -5.84
CA LYS A 90 -4.39 3.69 -6.84
C LYS A 90 -4.37 2.97 -8.17
N PHE A 91 -5.52 2.49 -8.59
CA PHE A 91 -5.65 1.76 -9.83
C PHE A 91 -6.29 2.62 -10.91
N LYS A 92 -5.49 3.53 -11.46
CA LYS A 92 -5.92 4.48 -12.48
C LYS A 92 -5.00 4.40 -13.69
N ASN A 93 -5.49 4.84 -14.83
CA ASN A 93 -4.68 4.89 -16.05
C ASN A 93 -3.81 6.13 -16.14
N GLU A 94 -3.80 6.95 -15.12
CA GLU A 94 -2.96 8.13 -15.03
C GLU A 94 -1.89 7.92 -13.99
N LYS A 95 -0.72 8.47 -14.26
CA LYS A 95 0.37 8.44 -13.29
C LYS A 95 0.03 9.31 -12.09
N LEU A 96 0.44 8.86 -10.92
CA LEU A 96 0.25 9.64 -9.70
C LEU A 96 1.22 10.81 -9.69
N ASP A 97 0.71 11.99 -9.41
CA ASP A 97 1.56 13.17 -9.30
C ASP A 97 1.79 13.54 -7.83
N LYS A 98 2.67 14.49 -7.62
CA LYS A 98 3.02 14.87 -6.27
C LYS A 98 1.85 15.48 -5.50
N ASN A 99 0.94 16.14 -6.19
CA ASN A 99 -0.20 16.76 -5.50
C ASN A 99 -1.10 15.71 -4.88
N LEU A 100 -1.35 14.63 -5.60
CA LEU A 100 -2.14 13.53 -5.08
C LEU A 100 -1.42 12.84 -3.93
N ILE A 101 -0.12 12.63 -4.09
CA ILE A 101 0.70 12.01 -3.04
C ILE A 101 0.68 12.86 -1.77
N TRP A 102 0.87 14.16 -1.89
CA TRP A 102 0.86 15.05 -0.72
C TRP A 102 -0.50 15.08 -0.04
N LYS A 103 -1.57 15.02 -0.82
CA LYS A 103 -2.91 14.97 -0.27
C LYS A 103 -3.12 13.72 0.58
N GLU A 104 -2.64 12.59 0.10
CA GLU A 104 -2.77 11.35 0.86
C GLU A 104 -1.91 11.38 2.12
N ILE A 105 -0.71 11.94 2.03
CA ILE A 105 0.17 12.08 3.19
C ILE A 105 -0.48 12.97 4.24
N GLU A 106 -1.15 14.03 3.82
CA GLU A 106 -1.85 14.90 4.74
C GLU A 106 -2.93 14.15 5.51
N GLN A 107 -3.67 13.28 4.82
CA GLN A 107 -4.68 12.47 5.47
C GLN A 107 -4.06 11.54 6.51
N VAL A 108 -2.93 10.93 6.19
CA VAL A 108 -2.22 10.08 7.14
C VAL A 108 -1.75 10.88 8.35
N ASN A 109 -1.22 12.07 8.12
CA ASN A 109 -0.73 12.90 9.20
C ASN A 109 -1.84 13.32 10.17
N ASN A 110 -3.07 13.39 9.69
CA ASN A 110 -4.21 13.69 10.53
C ASN A 110 -4.45 12.62 11.60
N THR A 111 -3.93 11.42 11.41
CA THR A 111 -4.08 10.35 12.42
C THR A 111 -3.20 10.58 13.64
N GLY A 112 -2.18 11.38 13.53
CA GLY A 112 -1.24 11.62 14.61
C GLY A 112 -0.25 10.48 14.84
N LEU A 113 -0.28 9.44 14.04
CA LEU A 113 0.65 8.33 14.20
C LEU A 113 2.02 8.67 13.65
N LEU A 114 3.03 8.06 14.24
CA LEU A 114 4.41 8.26 13.81
C LEU A 114 4.67 7.49 12.52
N CYS A 115 4.84 8.22 11.44
CA CYS A 115 5.11 7.64 10.12
C CYS A 115 6.38 8.24 9.56
N ASN A 116 7.37 7.39 9.32
CA ASN A 116 8.62 7.83 8.70
C ASN A 116 8.57 7.75 7.20
N LYS A 117 7.71 6.90 6.67
CA LYS A 117 7.57 6.68 5.24
C LYS A 117 6.11 6.48 4.87
N TYR A 118 5.82 6.72 3.61
CA TYR A 118 4.48 6.53 3.03
C TYR A 118 4.63 5.71 1.76
N GLY A 119 3.75 4.73 1.58
CA GLY A 119 3.82 3.83 0.45
C GLY A 119 2.68 4.01 -0.52
N PHE A 120 2.96 3.73 -1.78
CA PHE A 120 1.95 3.83 -2.84
C PHE A 120 2.11 2.68 -3.81
N PHE A 121 0.97 2.21 -4.30
CA PHE A 121 0.90 1.26 -5.41
C PHE A 121 0.16 1.93 -6.54
N SER A 122 0.80 2.11 -7.67
CA SER A 122 0.18 2.73 -8.83
C SER A 122 0.16 1.77 -10.00
N LYS A 123 -0.96 1.76 -10.74
CA LYS A 123 -1.09 0.91 -11.91
C LYS A 123 -0.05 1.26 -12.97
N VAL A 124 0.10 2.53 -13.27
CA VAL A 124 0.94 2.97 -14.39
C VAL A 124 2.15 3.82 -13.98
N GLY A 125 2.37 3.99 -12.70
CA GLY A 125 3.56 4.67 -12.23
C GLY A 125 3.31 6.08 -11.75
N TYR A 126 4.36 6.88 -11.79
CA TYR A 126 4.38 8.18 -11.15
C TYR A 126 4.92 9.23 -12.09
N LYS A 127 4.39 10.45 -11.98
CA LYS A 127 4.97 11.60 -12.67
C LYS A 127 6.25 11.99 -11.96
N GLU A 128 7.08 12.81 -12.60
CA GLU A 128 8.35 13.19 -12.04
C GLU A 128 8.20 13.66 -10.59
N ILE A 129 8.93 13.00 -9.71
CA ILE A 129 8.99 13.35 -8.31
C ILE A 129 10.45 13.65 -8.01
N ALA A 130 10.73 14.80 -7.42
CA ALA A 130 12.10 15.19 -7.11
C ALA A 130 12.76 14.19 -6.17
N GLU A 131 14.04 13.96 -6.36
CA GLU A 131 14.77 12.96 -5.58
C GLU A 131 14.70 13.19 -4.07
N ASP A 132 14.76 14.43 -3.66
CA ASP A 132 14.68 14.78 -2.25
C ASP A 132 13.28 14.48 -1.67
N HIS A 133 12.25 14.44 -2.49
CA HIS A 133 10.92 14.08 -2.06
C HIS A 133 10.72 12.56 -2.00
N LYS A 134 11.57 11.80 -2.69
CA LYS A 134 11.44 10.35 -2.72
C LYS A 134 11.97 9.67 -1.46
N LYS A 135 12.72 10.37 -0.64
CA LYS A 135 13.37 9.78 0.54
C LYS A 135 12.41 9.09 1.48
N ASN A 136 11.22 9.65 1.62
CA ASN A 136 10.21 9.13 2.54
C ASN A 136 9.08 8.41 1.82
N LEU A 137 9.28 8.09 0.55
CA LEU A 137 8.25 7.45 -0.25
C LEU A 137 8.70 6.06 -0.69
N ILE A 138 7.75 5.13 -0.63
CA ILE A 138 7.93 3.78 -1.14
C ILE A 138 6.98 3.68 -2.33
N LEU A 139 7.52 3.60 -3.53
CA LEU A 139 6.73 3.69 -4.75
C LEU A 139 6.78 2.37 -5.52
N TYR A 140 5.65 1.68 -5.52
CA TYR A 140 5.50 0.44 -6.27
C TYR A 140 4.58 0.66 -7.46
N THR A 141 4.79 -0.16 -8.48
CA THR A 141 3.92 -0.19 -9.65
C THR A 141 3.35 -1.57 -9.83
N LEU A 142 2.43 -1.72 -10.76
CA LEU A 142 1.89 -3.02 -11.10
C LEU A 142 3.01 -3.95 -11.61
N ASP A 143 3.98 -3.39 -12.31
CA ASP A 143 5.12 -4.18 -12.79
C ASP A 143 5.92 -4.80 -11.65
N ASP A 144 6.01 -4.11 -10.52
CA ASP A 144 6.69 -4.66 -9.35
C ASP A 144 5.96 -5.90 -8.82
N LEU A 145 4.64 -5.88 -8.87
CA LEU A 145 3.85 -7.03 -8.45
C LEU A 145 4.07 -8.21 -9.37
N PHE A 146 4.13 -7.97 -10.68
CA PHE A 146 4.43 -9.00 -11.66
C PHE A 146 5.82 -9.59 -11.48
N ALA A 147 6.80 -8.73 -11.28
CA ALA A 147 8.19 -9.16 -11.12
C ALA A 147 8.32 -10.07 -9.90
N ASP A 148 7.64 -9.71 -8.80
CA ASP A 148 7.69 -10.49 -7.58
C ASP A 148 7.08 -11.88 -7.80
N ASP A 149 5.97 -11.94 -8.53
CA ASP A 149 5.32 -13.21 -8.84
C ASP A 149 6.23 -14.11 -9.67
N MET A 150 6.89 -13.54 -10.66
CA MET A 150 7.80 -14.28 -11.52
C MET A 150 9.01 -14.83 -10.77
N GLU A 151 9.48 -14.13 -9.77
CA GLU A 151 10.61 -14.60 -8.97
C GLU A 151 10.27 -15.82 -8.14
N GLN A 152 9.00 -16.10 -7.96
CA GLN A 152 8.54 -17.24 -7.17
C GLN A 152 8.56 -18.55 -7.96
N VAL A 153 8.70 -18.48 -9.24
CA VAL A 153 8.65 -19.66 -10.13
C VAL A 153 9.90 -20.52 -10.04
#